data_8a1173164b7074f19a38a7c9a49ead9e
#
_entry.id   8a1173164b7074f19a38a7c9a49ead9e
#
_cell.length_a   1.000
_cell.length_b   1.000
_cell.length_c   1.000
_cell.angle_alpha   90.00
_cell.angle_beta   90.00
_cell.angle_gamma   90.00
#
_symmetry.space_group_name_H-M   'P 1'
#
loop_
_entity.id
_entity.type
_entity.pdbx_description
1 polymer ?
#
loop_
_entity_poly.entity_id
_entity_poly.type
_entity_poly.pdbx_seq_one_letter_code
_entity_poly.pdbx_strand_id
1 'polypeptide(L)'
;CADTGADGKAVASSSASTAEYDKAINSGPVAAADVVAASPWAASVKQAKKLVTGGTKTSEVFSWEDSKTKKISGFDAAIAQALARYIIGGDDARSLLEVQQVTSETRETVLTNGTVKAVIATYTITPERAKKIDFAGPYYASSQAILVKADNKDITGVDSLTGDVAVQSNSSSAAALKKYAPKATAKPFDTQAKCVAAVESGQVKAYVVDQSLLKSEVLSNDKVK
;
A
#
# COMPACT_ATOMS: atom_id res chain seq x y z
N CYS A 1 -0.52 -0.85 -43.43
CA CYS A 1 -1.11 -1.51 -42.29
C CYS A 1 -0.08 -1.46 -41.18
N ALA A 2 -0.12 -0.40 -40.37
CA ALA A 2 0.72 -0.29 -39.19
C ALA A 2 -0.08 -0.91 -38.04
N ASP A 3 0.45 -1.98 -37.51
CA ASP A 3 0.05 -2.60 -36.28
C ASP A 3 0.44 -1.63 -35.15
N THR A 4 -0.53 -0.85 -34.69
CA THR A 4 -0.41 -0.13 -33.44
C THR A 4 -0.76 -1.11 -32.33
N GLY A 5 0.21 -1.97 -31.99
CA GLY A 5 0.15 -2.75 -30.77
C GLY A 5 -0.16 -1.82 -29.62
N ALA A 6 -1.24 -2.12 -28.92
CA ALA A 6 -1.53 -1.58 -27.60
C ALA A 6 -0.46 -2.12 -26.66
N ASP A 7 0.74 -1.57 -26.75
CA ASP A 7 1.72 -1.62 -25.68
C ASP A 7 1.14 -0.80 -24.56
N GLY A 8 0.34 -1.49 -23.74
CA GLY A 8 0.05 -1.05 -22.41
C GLY A 8 1.35 -0.53 -21.87
N LYS A 9 1.39 0.69 -21.41
CA LYS A 9 2.45 1.24 -20.59
C LYS A 9 2.57 0.40 -19.33
N ALA A 10 3.10 -0.81 -19.46
CA ALA A 10 4.00 -1.29 -18.46
C ALA A 10 4.98 -0.15 -18.33
N VAL A 11 4.92 0.60 -17.26
CA VAL A 11 6.04 1.45 -16.85
C VAL A 11 7.17 0.45 -16.82
N ALA A 12 7.86 0.36 -17.94
CA ALA A 12 9.02 -0.45 -18.03
C ALA A 12 9.84 -0.02 -16.82
N SER A 13 9.98 -0.94 -15.86
CA SER A 13 11.10 -0.83 -14.96
C SER A 13 12.30 -0.93 -15.87
N SER A 14 12.68 0.20 -16.47
CA SER A 14 13.88 0.28 -17.26
C SER A 14 14.98 -0.23 -16.34
N SER A 15 15.95 -0.91 -16.87
CA SER A 15 17.11 -1.34 -16.09
C SER A 15 17.72 -0.17 -15.30
N ALA A 16 17.62 1.06 -15.81
CA ALA A 16 17.99 2.30 -15.13
C ALA A 16 17.11 2.57 -13.91
N SER A 17 15.77 2.49 -13.99
CA SER A 17 14.89 2.74 -12.82
C SER A 17 15.04 1.66 -11.75
N THR A 18 15.33 0.43 -12.12
CA THR A 18 15.65 -0.64 -11.18
C THR A 18 16.98 -0.37 -10.47
N ALA A 19 18.02 0.07 -11.20
CA ALA A 19 19.32 0.40 -10.65
C ALA A 19 19.24 1.61 -9.69
N GLU A 20 18.45 2.64 -10.03
CA GLU A 20 18.21 3.79 -9.15
C GLU A 20 17.46 3.38 -7.87
N TYR A 21 16.46 2.53 -7.99
CA TYR A 21 15.75 1.98 -6.85
C TYR A 21 16.71 1.19 -5.93
N ASP A 22 17.50 0.27 -6.50
CA ASP A 22 18.46 -0.53 -5.75
C ASP A 22 19.52 0.35 -5.08
N LYS A 23 19.99 1.39 -5.74
CA LYS A 23 20.87 2.39 -5.16
C LYS A 23 20.21 3.10 -3.98
N ALA A 24 18.94 3.52 -4.10
CA ALA A 24 18.24 4.23 -3.04
C ALA A 24 18.09 3.38 -1.78
N ILE A 25 17.65 2.12 -1.88
CA ILE A 25 17.46 1.25 -0.73
C ILE A 25 18.78 0.80 -0.08
N ASN A 26 19.89 0.86 -0.80
CA ASN A 26 21.22 0.47 -0.33
C ASN A 26 22.12 1.66 0.07
N SER A 27 21.67 2.92 -0.08
CA SER A 27 22.49 4.10 0.19
C SER A 27 22.35 4.67 1.60
N GLY A 28 21.35 4.27 2.37
CA GLY A 28 21.08 4.78 3.71
C GLY A 28 22.13 4.34 4.74
N PRO A 29 22.10 4.93 5.96
CA PRO A 29 22.99 4.53 7.04
C PRO A 29 22.68 3.12 7.54
N VAL A 30 23.63 2.53 8.26
CA VAL A 30 23.44 1.32 9.05
C VAL A 30 23.57 1.69 10.52
N ALA A 31 22.69 1.18 11.37
CA ALA A 31 22.69 1.47 12.79
C ALA A 31 23.94 0.93 13.47
N ALA A 32 24.49 1.68 14.40
CA ALA A 32 25.57 1.22 15.25
C ALA A 32 25.11 0.03 16.14
N ALA A 33 26.03 -0.83 16.52
CA ALA A 33 25.72 -2.06 17.23
C ALA A 33 25.02 -1.82 18.58
N ASP A 34 25.40 -0.79 19.29
CA ASP A 34 24.82 -0.37 20.57
C ASP A 34 23.37 0.13 20.40
N VAL A 35 23.08 0.85 19.32
CA VAL A 35 21.71 1.31 18.96
C VAL A 35 20.79 0.10 18.72
N VAL A 36 21.27 -0.89 17.96
CA VAL A 36 20.50 -2.12 17.70
C VAL A 36 20.31 -2.91 18.99
N ALA A 37 21.37 -3.05 19.80
CA ALA A 37 21.32 -3.80 21.08
C ALA A 37 20.39 -3.16 22.12
N ALA A 38 20.23 -1.85 22.09
CA ALA A 38 19.31 -1.12 22.98
C ALA A 38 17.81 -1.40 22.70
N SER A 39 17.48 -1.96 21.52
CA SER A 39 16.13 -2.35 21.15
C SER A 39 15.99 -3.87 21.03
N PRO A 40 15.30 -4.57 21.96
CA PRO A 40 15.07 -6.00 21.85
C PRO A 40 14.41 -6.41 20.53
N TRP A 41 13.54 -5.58 20.01
CA TRP A 41 12.90 -5.77 18.70
C TRP A 41 13.94 -5.76 17.57
N ALA A 42 14.76 -4.71 17.49
CA ALA A 42 15.81 -4.60 16.47
C ALA A 42 16.87 -5.69 16.61
N ALA A 43 17.27 -6.03 17.84
CA ALA A 43 18.20 -7.13 18.12
C ALA A 43 17.66 -8.47 17.59
N SER A 44 16.36 -8.74 17.74
CA SER A 44 15.72 -9.94 17.21
C SER A 44 15.74 -10.00 15.68
N VAL A 45 15.54 -8.85 15.00
CA VAL A 45 15.64 -8.75 13.55
C VAL A 45 17.07 -8.98 13.07
N LYS A 46 18.04 -8.36 13.74
CA LYS A 46 19.47 -8.56 13.44
C LYS A 46 19.90 -10.01 13.59
N GLN A 47 19.48 -10.67 14.67
CA GLN A 47 19.78 -12.09 14.92
C GLN A 47 19.17 -12.99 13.85
N ALA A 48 17.93 -12.71 13.44
CA ALA A 48 17.24 -13.45 12.38
C ALA A 48 17.83 -13.20 10.98
N LYS A 49 18.65 -12.16 10.82
CA LYS A 49 19.20 -11.70 9.52
C LYS A 49 18.11 -11.46 8.46
N LYS A 50 16.90 -11.19 8.90
CA LYS A 50 15.72 -10.99 8.06
C LYS A 50 14.69 -10.16 8.81
N LEU A 51 14.13 -9.16 8.13
CA LEU A 51 12.93 -8.46 8.60
C LEU A 51 11.71 -9.03 7.88
N VAL A 52 10.77 -9.57 8.63
CA VAL A 52 9.49 -10.04 8.09
C VAL A 52 8.44 -8.96 8.33
N THR A 53 7.85 -8.44 7.26
CA THR A 53 6.82 -7.39 7.32
C THR A 53 5.51 -7.84 6.68
N GLY A 54 4.39 -7.32 7.19
CA GLY A 54 3.14 -7.31 6.45
C GLY A 54 3.16 -6.16 5.44
N GLY A 55 2.86 -6.46 4.20
CA GLY A 55 2.79 -5.49 3.11
C GLY A 55 1.85 -5.97 2.02
N THR A 56 1.51 -5.11 1.07
CA THR A 56 0.84 -5.55 -0.14
C THR A 56 1.87 -6.04 -1.16
N LYS A 57 1.42 -6.88 -2.08
CA LYS A 57 2.22 -7.31 -3.23
C LYS A 57 1.57 -6.92 -4.55
N THR A 58 0.52 -6.10 -4.47
CA THR A 58 -0.39 -5.78 -5.58
C THR A 58 -0.53 -4.29 -5.85
N SER A 59 0.14 -3.44 -5.10
CA SER A 59 0.12 -1.99 -5.30
C SER A 59 1.37 -1.54 -6.06
N GLU A 60 1.19 -1.15 -7.32
CA GLU A 60 2.29 -0.73 -8.21
C GLU A 60 3.11 0.44 -7.65
N VAL A 61 2.46 1.37 -6.92
CA VAL A 61 3.14 2.54 -6.36
C VAL A 61 3.81 2.24 -5.02
N PHE A 62 3.16 1.44 -4.16
CA PHE A 62 3.60 1.27 -2.78
C PHE A 62 4.34 -0.03 -2.52
N SER A 63 3.82 -1.16 -2.98
CA SER A 63 4.48 -2.45 -2.80
C SER A 63 3.92 -3.46 -3.81
N TRP A 64 4.71 -3.76 -4.81
CA TRP A 64 4.35 -4.64 -5.91
C TRP A 64 5.41 -5.71 -6.14
N GLU A 65 4.95 -6.96 -6.27
CA GLU A 65 5.82 -8.08 -6.57
C GLU A 65 5.80 -8.38 -8.07
N ASP A 66 6.96 -8.29 -8.70
CA ASP A 66 7.13 -8.70 -10.09
C ASP A 66 6.87 -10.21 -10.23
N SER A 67 5.95 -10.58 -11.11
CA SER A 67 5.50 -11.97 -11.25
C SER A 67 6.59 -12.93 -11.74
N LYS A 68 7.58 -12.42 -12.49
CA LYS A 68 8.68 -13.19 -13.08
C LYS A 68 9.89 -13.27 -12.14
N THR A 69 10.32 -12.13 -11.62
CA THR A 69 11.56 -12.04 -10.83
C THR A 69 11.31 -12.22 -9.33
N LYS A 70 10.05 -12.12 -8.89
CA LYS A 70 9.65 -12.10 -7.47
C LYS A 70 10.24 -10.95 -6.66
N LYS A 71 10.86 -9.99 -7.32
CA LYS A 71 11.36 -8.78 -6.67
C LYS A 71 10.19 -7.89 -6.26
N ILE A 72 10.27 -7.36 -5.05
CA ILE A 72 9.30 -6.41 -4.52
C ILE A 72 9.87 -5.02 -4.64
N SER A 73 9.05 -4.07 -5.13
CA SER A 73 9.40 -2.67 -5.33
C SER A 73 8.23 -1.77 -4.96
N GLY A 74 8.49 -0.49 -4.80
CA GLY A 74 7.49 0.51 -4.45
C GLY A 74 7.90 1.29 -3.20
N PHE A 75 7.13 2.31 -2.86
CA PHE A 75 7.49 3.24 -1.79
C PHE A 75 7.51 2.56 -0.40
N ASP A 76 6.45 1.84 -0.06
CA ASP A 76 6.37 1.08 1.21
C ASP A 76 7.44 -0.02 1.25
N ALA A 77 7.64 -0.71 0.12
CA ALA A 77 8.69 -1.73 0.01
C ALA A 77 10.08 -1.13 0.21
N ALA A 78 10.36 0.06 -0.34
CA ALA A 78 11.63 0.74 -0.16
C ALA A 78 11.88 1.12 1.32
N ILE A 79 10.86 1.63 2.00
CA ILE A 79 10.93 1.92 3.45
C ILE A 79 11.25 0.64 4.23
N ALA A 80 10.57 -0.47 3.94
CA ALA A 80 10.80 -1.75 4.61
C ALA A 80 12.22 -2.30 4.34
N GLN A 81 12.69 -2.23 3.10
CA GLN A 81 14.03 -2.67 2.70
C GLN A 81 15.13 -1.82 3.33
N ALA A 82 14.95 -0.48 3.33
CA ALA A 82 15.88 0.43 3.99
C ALA A 82 15.93 0.19 5.51
N LEU A 83 14.78 -0.05 6.15
CA LEU A 83 14.71 -0.38 7.57
C LEU A 83 15.41 -1.72 7.87
N ALA A 84 15.18 -2.75 7.05
CA ALA A 84 15.86 -4.03 7.20
C ALA A 84 17.38 -3.86 7.13
N ARG A 85 17.86 -3.11 6.14
CA ARG A 85 19.29 -2.82 5.99
C ARG A 85 19.84 -1.95 7.11
N TYR A 86 19.09 -0.95 7.57
CA TYR A 86 19.48 -0.11 8.71
C TYR A 86 19.80 -0.95 9.95
N ILE A 87 18.97 -1.96 10.25
CA ILE A 87 19.13 -2.83 11.42
C ILE A 87 20.19 -3.91 11.20
N ILE A 88 20.16 -4.58 10.04
CA ILE A 88 20.95 -5.79 9.77
C ILE A 88 22.33 -5.43 9.19
N GLY A 89 22.40 -4.42 8.33
CA GLY A 89 23.59 -4.09 7.54
C GLY A 89 23.64 -4.87 6.22
N GLY A 90 24.75 -4.73 5.49
CA GLY A 90 24.97 -5.39 4.20
C GLY A 90 24.64 -4.51 2.99
N ASP A 91 24.82 -5.06 1.80
CA ASP A 91 24.78 -4.33 0.54
C ASP A 91 23.59 -4.73 -0.36
N ASP A 92 22.76 -5.64 0.09
CA ASP A 92 21.55 -6.11 -0.62
C ASP A 92 20.31 -6.05 0.27
N ALA A 93 19.72 -4.87 0.36
CA ALA A 93 18.54 -4.63 1.18
C ALA A 93 17.34 -5.50 0.77
N ARG A 94 17.23 -5.88 -0.52
CA ARG A 94 16.14 -6.75 -1.00
C ARG A 94 16.18 -8.12 -0.35
N SER A 95 17.38 -8.69 -0.22
CA SER A 95 17.56 -10.02 0.39
C SER A 95 17.27 -10.04 1.89
N LEU A 96 17.27 -8.88 2.56
CA LEU A 96 17.04 -8.75 4.00
C LEU A 96 15.58 -8.62 4.39
N LEU A 97 14.69 -8.44 3.43
CA LEU A 97 13.25 -8.27 3.64
C LEU A 97 12.48 -9.50 3.16
N GLU A 98 11.49 -9.89 3.94
CA GLU A 98 10.42 -10.79 3.53
C GLU A 98 9.09 -10.07 3.71
N VAL A 99 8.29 -9.98 2.64
CA VAL A 99 6.97 -9.36 2.69
C VAL A 99 5.91 -10.45 2.68
N GLN A 100 5.14 -10.50 3.75
CA GLN A 100 3.93 -11.31 3.84
C GLN A 100 2.74 -10.51 3.33
N GLN A 101 1.99 -11.08 2.38
CA GLN A 101 0.80 -10.42 1.83
C GLN A 101 -0.23 -10.17 2.92
N VAL A 102 -0.68 -8.93 3.02
CA VAL A 102 -1.78 -8.53 3.89
C VAL A 102 -2.81 -7.70 3.11
N THR A 103 -3.99 -7.60 3.69
CA THR A 103 -5.06 -6.67 3.30
C THR A 103 -5.31 -5.67 4.43
N SER A 104 -6.14 -4.66 4.19
CA SER A 104 -6.58 -3.75 5.26
C SER A 104 -7.28 -4.49 6.41
N GLU A 105 -7.91 -5.62 6.13
CA GLU A 105 -8.56 -6.48 7.14
C GLU A 105 -7.55 -7.26 7.98
N THR A 106 -6.50 -7.82 7.38
CA THR A 106 -5.63 -8.80 8.04
C THR A 106 -4.38 -8.22 8.69
N ARG A 107 -3.95 -7.00 8.30
CA ARG A 107 -2.67 -6.41 8.72
C ARG A 107 -2.53 -6.20 10.22
N GLU A 108 -3.61 -5.83 10.94
CA GLU A 108 -3.57 -5.69 12.40
C GLU A 108 -3.35 -7.03 13.08
N THR A 109 -4.05 -8.07 12.62
CA THR A 109 -3.97 -9.41 13.22
C THR A 109 -2.58 -10.03 13.10
N VAL A 110 -1.95 -9.95 11.92
CA VAL A 110 -0.60 -10.54 11.72
C VAL A 110 0.48 -9.80 12.52
N LEU A 111 0.25 -8.52 12.84
CA LEU A 111 1.13 -7.75 13.71
C LEU A 111 0.93 -8.12 15.18
N THR A 112 -0.32 -8.13 15.65
CA THR A 112 -0.62 -8.38 17.06
C THR A 112 -0.36 -9.81 17.50
N ASN A 113 -0.48 -10.79 16.61
CA ASN A 113 -0.14 -12.19 16.90
C ASN A 113 1.37 -12.52 16.72
N GLY A 114 2.18 -11.54 16.29
CA GLY A 114 3.63 -11.70 16.13
C GLY A 114 4.05 -12.44 14.85
N THR A 115 3.15 -12.71 13.91
CA THR A 115 3.50 -13.35 12.63
C THR A 115 4.47 -12.50 11.82
N VAL A 116 4.33 -11.17 11.89
CA VAL A 116 5.26 -10.20 11.29
C VAL A 116 5.85 -9.29 12.36
N LYS A 117 7.02 -8.71 12.08
CA LYS A 117 7.69 -7.77 12.98
C LYS A 117 7.23 -6.33 12.83
N ALA A 118 6.72 -5.97 11.65
CA ALA A 118 6.16 -4.66 11.34
C ALA A 118 5.14 -4.79 10.22
N VAL A 119 4.28 -3.79 10.06
CA VAL A 119 3.39 -3.65 8.91
C VAL A 119 3.68 -2.32 8.23
N ILE A 120 4.00 -2.37 6.93
CA ILE A 120 4.21 -1.21 6.07
C ILE A 120 3.32 -1.44 4.83
N ALA A 121 2.09 -0.95 4.90
CA ALA A 121 1.01 -1.31 3.99
C ALA A 121 -0.02 -0.17 3.87
N THR A 122 0.44 1.05 3.56
CA THR A 122 -0.43 2.24 3.49
C THR A 122 -1.35 2.36 4.72
N TYR A 123 -0.79 2.12 5.90
CA TYR A 123 -1.53 1.94 7.15
C TYR A 123 -1.75 3.29 7.85
N THR A 124 -2.94 3.86 7.69
CA THR A 124 -3.30 5.15 8.30
C THR A 124 -3.21 5.10 9.83
N ILE A 125 -2.50 6.06 10.40
CA ILE A 125 -2.43 6.27 11.86
C ILE A 125 -3.76 6.85 12.34
N THR A 126 -4.43 6.16 13.25
CA THR A 126 -5.65 6.65 13.89
C THR A 126 -5.59 6.43 15.40
N PRO A 127 -6.31 7.26 16.20
CA PRO A 127 -6.35 7.07 17.65
C PRO A 127 -6.84 5.69 18.10
N GLU A 128 -7.80 5.10 17.37
CA GLU A 128 -8.33 3.76 17.68
C GLU A 128 -7.29 2.69 17.45
N ARG A 129 -6.52 2.79 16.35
CA ARG A 129 -5.44 1.85 16.04
C ARG A 129 -4.26 2.00 17.01
N ALA A 130 -3.94 3.24 17.39
CA ALA A 130 -2.87 3.53 18.36
C ALA A 130 -3.14 3.00 19.78
N LYS A 131 -4.37 2.60 20.09
CA LYS A 131 -4.70 1.90 21.34
C LYS A 131 -4.26 0.43 21.33
N LYS A 132 -3.99 -0.15 20.16
CA LYS A 132 -3.72 -1.58 19.98
C LYS A 132 -2.31 -1.87 19.51
N ILE A 133 -1.73 -0.97 18.74
CA ILE A 133 -0.42 -1.09 18.11
C ILE A 133 0.33 0.23 18.17
N ASP A 134 1.65 0.16 18.17
CA ASP A 134 2.50 1.33 18.07
C ASP A 134 2.75 1.72 16.61
N PHE A 135 2.89 3.02 16.37
CA PHE A 135 3.22 3.58 15.07
C PHE A 135 4.54 4.34 15.09
N ALA A 136 5.34 4.19 14.05
CA ALA A 136 6.45 5.06 13.72
C ALA A 136 6.12 5.86 12.46
N GLY A 137 6.33 7.16 12.49
CA GLY A 137 6.02 8.07 11.39
C GLY A 137 5.08 9.20 11.79
N PRO A 138 4.33 9.83 10.85
CA PRO A 138 4.02 9.36 9.50
C PRO A 138 5.18 9.51 8.51
N TYR A 139 5.26 8.63 7.53
CA TYR A 139 6.24 8.70 6.44
C TYR A 139 5.63 9.10 5.10
N TYR A 140 4.30 9.14 5.00
CA TYR A 140 3.55 9.53 3.81
C TYR A 140 2.25 10.24 4.22
N ALA A 141 1.86 11.26 3.45
CA ALA A 141 0.59 11.96 3.62
C ALA A 141 -0.30 11.70 2.41
N SER A 142 -1.53 11.30 2.65
CA SER A 142 -2.55 11.08 1.63
C SER A 142 -3.90 11.63 2.08
N SER A 143 -4.78 11.86 1.11
CA SER A 143 -6.19 12.23 1.35
C SER A 143 -7.10 11.17 0.74
N GLN A 144 -8.34 11.09 1.22
CA GLN A 144 -9.35 10.26 0.60
C GLN A 144 -9.76 10.85 -0.76
N ALA A 145 -10.03 9.98 -1.73
CA ALA A 145 -10.56 10.34 -3.03
C ALA A 145 -11.69 9.40 -3.43
N ILE A 146 -12.43 9.80 -4.44
CA ILE A 146 -13.63 9.11 -4.92
C ILE A 146 -13.34 8.64 -6.35
N LEU A 147 -13.41 7.34 -6.58
CA LEU A 147 -13.36 6.73 -7.91
C LEU A 147 -14.79 6.44 -8.37
N VAL A 148 -15.10 6.80 -9.59
CA VAL A 148 -16.40 6.55 -10.22
C VAL A 148 -16.21 5.98 -11.62
N LYS A 149 -17.27 5.48 -12.24
CA LYS A 149 -17.24 5.13 -13.67
C LYS A 149 -16.86 6.33 -14.52
N ALA A 150 -16.15 6.11 -15.60
CA ALA A 150 -15.67 7.17 -16.49
C ALA A 150 -16.81 8.04 -17.06
N ASP A 151 -17.95 7.44 -17.36
CA ASP A 151 -19.15 8.10 -17.86
C ASP A 151 -20.03 8.73 -16.76
N ASN A 152 -19.70 8.58 -15.50
CA ASN A 152 -20.46 9.16 -14.40
C ASN A 152 -20.48 10.69 -14.48
N LYS A 153 -21.67 11.28 -14.31
CA LYS A 153 -21.88 12.73 -14.28
C LYS A 153 -22.56 13.22 -13.00
N ASP A 154 -23.05 12.31 -12.19
CA ASP A 154 -23.88 12.63 -11.02
C ASP A 154 -23.03 12.90 -9.78
N ILE A 155 -21.90 12.15 -9.63
CA ILE A 155 -20.99 12.30 -8.52
C ILE A 155 -19.85 13.22 -8.93
N THR A 156 -19.90 14.47 -8.46
CA THR A 156 -18.91 15.52 -8.75
C THR A 156 -18.04 15.87 -7.54
N GLY A 157 -18.32 15.27 -6.39
CA GLY A 157 -17.59 15.46 -5.14
C GLY A 157 -18.29 14.80 -3.96
N VAL A 158 -17.78 15.06 -2.77
CA VAL A 158 -18.26 14.44 -1.53
C VAL A 158 -19.72 14.76 -1.24
N ASP A 159 -20.17 15.97 -1.55
CA ASP A 159 -21.54 16.43 -1.26
C ASP A 159 -22.61 15.71 -2.11
N SER A 160 -22.23 15.26 -3.32
CA SER A 160 -23.08 14.50 -4.22
C SER A 160 -22.98 12.98 -4.02
N LEU A 161 -22.11 12.51 -3.11
CA LEU A 161 -21.91 11.10 -2.88
C LEU A 161 -23.06 10.49 -2.06
N THR A 162 -23.81 9.59 -2.69
CA THR A 162 -24.98 8.93 -2.11
C THR A 162 -25.08 7.47 -2.53
N GLY A 163 -25.87 6.68 -1.81
CA GLY A 163 -26.10 5.26 -2.12
C GLY A 163 -24.91 4.39 -1.76
N ASP A 164 -24.78 3.25 -2.40
CA ASP A 164 -23.75 2.25 -2.08
C ASP A 164 -22.39 2.65 -2.63
N VAL A 165 -21.39 2.70 -1.75
CA VAL A 165 -20.02 3.11 -2.02
C VAL A 165 -19.06 2.04 -1.50
N ALA A 166 -18.19 1.52 -2.37
CA ALA A 166 -17.19 0.55 -2.00
C ALA A 166 -16.15 1.16 -1.05
N VAL A 167 -15.72 0.39 -0.08
CA VAL A 167 -14.56 0.66 0.79
C VAL A 167 -13.82 -0.66 1.01
N GLN A 168 -12.53 -0.62 1.29
CA GLN A 168 -11.85 -1.83 1.73
C GLN A 168 -12.23 -2.14 3.18
N SER A 169 -12.47 -3.42 3.46
CA SER A 169 -12.79 -3.91 4.81
C SER A 169 -11.72 -3.45 5.81
N ASN A 170 -12.16 -2.92 6.94
CA ASN A 170 -11.29 -2.41 8.01
C ASN A 170 -10.30 -1.29 7.60
N SER A 171 -10.60 -0.58 6.50
CA SER A 171 -9.86 0.63 6.12
C SER A 171 -10.38 1.86 6.87
N SER A 172 -9.64 2.97 6.79
CA SER A 172 -10.10 4.27 7.32
C SER A 172 -11.20 4.92 6.48
N SER A 173 -11.46 4.42 5.26
CA SER A 173 -12.39 5.02 4.31
C SER A 173 -13.85 4.94 4.79
N ALA A 174 -14.24 3.87 5.48
CA ALA A 174 -15.59 3.74 6.03
C ALA A 174 -15.91 4.84 7.07
N ALA A 175 -14.94 5.14 7.94
CA ALA A 175 -15.08 6.22 8.91
C ALA A 175 -15.11 7.61 8.24
N ALA A 176 -14.27 7.81 7.22
CA ALA A 176 -14.27 9.02 6.42
C ALA A 176 -15.61 9.21 5.69
N LEU A 177 -16.14 8.16 5.08
CA LEU A 177 -17.44 8.18 4.40
C LEU A 177 -18.57 8.60 5.36
N LYS A 178 -18.62 7.96 6.53
CA LYS A 178 -19.61 8.29 7.58
C LYS A 178 -19.55 9.74 8.02
N LYS A 179 -18.33 10.31 8.09
CA LYS A 179 -18.11 11.68 8.57
C LYS A 179 -18.44 12.72 7.49
N TYR A 180 -18.02 12.50 6.27
CA TYR A 180 -18.04 13.51 5.22
C TYR A 180 -19.15 13.30 4.18
N ALA A 181 -19.67 12.09 4.02
CA ALA A 181 -20.75 11.76 3.10
C ALA A 181 -21.81 10.87 3.80
N PRO A 182 -22.52 11.39 4.82
CA PRO A 182 -23.43 10.57 5.64
C PRO A 182 -24.64 10.01 4.88
N LYS A 183 -24.88 10.48 3.66
CA LYS A 183 -25.94 9.95 2.77
C LYS A 183 -25.49 8.72 1.98
N ALA A 184 -24.20 8.40 2.01
CA ALA A 184 -23.65 7.22 1.36
C ALA A 184 -23.61 6.04 2.32
N THR A 185 -23.71 4.83 1.77
CA THR A 185 -23.65 3.57 2.51
C THR A 185 -22.37 2.83 2.15
N ALA A 186 -21.50 2.59 3.14
CA ALA A 186 -20.27 1.84 2.93
C ALA A 186 -20.56 0.37 2.63
N LYS A 187 -20.01 -0.14 1.53
CA LYS A 187 -20.02 -1.56 1.17
C LYS A 187 -18.58 -2.09 1.21
N PRO A 188 -18.24 -2.92 2.20
CA PRO A 188 -16.88 -3.43 2.35
C PRO A 188 -16.57 -4.53 1.34
N PHE A 189 -15.35 -4.48 0.78
CA PHE A 189 -14.75 -5.50 -0.06
C PHE A 189 -13.32 -5.80 0.44
N ASP A 190 -12.83 -7.01 0.18
CA ASP A 190 -11.53 -7.45 0.72
C ASP A 190 -10.33 -6.73 0.08
N THR A 191 -10.42 -6.39 -1.21
CA THR A 191 -9.28 -5.87 -1.98
C THR A 191 -9.69 -4.66 -2.84
N GLN A 192 -8.69 -3.83 -3.20
CA GLN A 192 -8.87 -2.74 -4.14
C GLN A 192 -9.45 -3.22 -5.49
N ALA A 193 -8.94 -4.32 -6.03
CA ALA A 193 -9.41 -4.86 -7.29
C ALA A 193 -10.92 -5.20 -7.26
N LYS A 194 -11.41 -5.75 -6.14
CA LYS A 194 -12.86 -6.00 -5.97
C LYS A 194 -13.67 -4.71 -5.86
N CYS A 195 -13.13 -3.68 -5.19
CA CYS A 195 -13.77 -2.37 -5.12
C CYS A 195 -13.92 -1.73 -6.51
N VAL A 196 -12.84 -1.75 -7.30
CA VAL A 196 -12.82 -1.22 -8.67
C VAL A 196 -13.80 -1.99 -9.56
N ALA A 197 -13.76 -3.32 -9.54
CA ALA A 197 -14.68 -4.16 -10.30
C ALA A 197 -16.16 -3.90 -9.94
N ALA A 198 -16.46 -3.63 -8.67
CA ALA A 198 -17.80 -3.27 -8.22
C ALA A 198 -18.27 -1.92 -8.78
N VAL A 199 -17.36 -0.95 -8.95
CA VAL A 199 -17.65 0.33 -9.63
C VAL A 199 -17.87 0.09 -11.12
N GLU A 200 -16.98 -0.63 -11.79
CA GLU A 200 -17.07 -0.92 -13.23
C GLU A 200 -18.39 -1.63 -13.59
N SER A 201 -18.78 -2.61 -12.79
CA SER A 201 -20.04 -3.35 -13.00
C SER A 201 -21.29 -2.57 -12.65
N GLY A 202 -21.16 -1.44 -11.94
CA GLY A 202 -22.28 -0.68 -11.42
C GLY A 202 -22.94 -1.28 -10.18
N GLN A 203 -22.32 -2.26 -9.53
CA GLN A 203 -22.75 -2.81 -8.25
C GLN A 203 -22.76 -1.74 -7.15
N VAL A 204 -21.81 -0.84 -7.19
CA VAL A 204 -21.71 0.36 -6.35
C VAL A 204 -21.55 1.60 -7.21
N LYS A 205 -21.88 2.77 -6.66
CA LYS A 205 -21.78 4.04 -7.40
C LYS A 205 -20.37 4.61 -7.44
N ALA A 206 -19.58 4.32 -6.42
CA ALA A 206 -18.21 4.85 -6.25
C ALA A 206 -17.37 3.92 -5.37
N TYR A 207 -16.06 4.18 -5.37
CA TYR A 207 -15.12 3.62 -4.42
C TYR A 207 -14.35 4.74 -3.74
N VAL A 208 -14.21 4.69 -2.42
CA VAL A 208 -13.47 5.67 -1.61
C VAL A 208 -12.25 5.03 -0.99
N VAL A 209 -11.09 5.61 -1.27
CA VAL A 209 -9.80 5.18 -0.72
C VAL A 209 -8.79 6.33 -0.85
N ASP A 210 -7.58 6.14 -0.34
CA ASP A 210 -6.50 7.12 -0.48
C ASP A 210 -6.22 7.45 -1.96
N GLN A 211 -6.13 8.74 -2.26
CA GLN A 211 -5.89 9.26 -3.62
C GLN A 211 -4.68 8.64 -4.29
N SER A 212 -3.61 8.45 -3.53
CA SER A 212 -2.37 7.88 -4.04
C SER A 212 -2.53 6.44 -4.56
N LEU A 213 -3.47 5.66 -4.00
CA LEU A 213 -3.80 4.32 -4.48
C LEU A 213 -4.62 4.34 -5.77
N LEU A 214 -5.46 5.35 -5.95
CA LEU A 214 -6.30 5.48 -7.15
C LEU A 214 -5.54 6.02 -8.36
N LYS A 215 -4.43 6.71 -8.15
CA LYS A 215 -3.71 7.38 -9.23
C LYS A 215 -3.20 6.41 -10.30
N SER A 216 -2.66 5.27 -9.92
CA SER A 216 -2.25 4.23 -10.87
C SER A 216 -3.45 3.60 -11.57
N GLU A 217 -4.54 3.37 -10.84
CA GLU A 217 -5.77 2.81 -11.37
C GLU A 217 -6.35 3.66 -12.50
N VAL A 218 -6.51 4.95 -12.26
CA VAL A 218 -7.06 5.88 -13.26
C VAL A 218 -6.16 6.04 -14.49
N LEU A 219 -4.85 5.87 -14.34
CA LEU A 219 -3.91 5.96 -15.46
C LEU A 219 -3.91 4.72 -16.36
N SER A 220 -4.30 3.56 -15.83
CA SER A 220 -4.27 2.27 -16.54
C SER A 220 -5.66 1.74 -16.92
N ASN A 221 -6.73 2.34 -16.41
CA ASN A 221 -8.09 1.84 -16.53
C ASN A 221 -9.04 2.96 -17.01
N ASP A 222 -9.38 2.94 -18.27
CA ASP A 222 -10.23 3.96 -18.93
C ASP A 222 -11.73 3.87 -18.58
N LYS A 223 -12.14 2.84 -17.84
CA LYS A 223 -13.53 2.65 -17.39
C LYS A 223 -13.87 3.46 -16.14
N VAL A 224 -12.88 4.02 -15.46
CA VAL A 224 -13.01 4.77 -14.20
C VAL A 224 -12.28 6.10 -14.25
N LYS A 225 -12.65 7.03 -13.34
CA LYS A 225 -12.00 8.32 -13.16
C LYS A 225 -12.05 8.77 -11.73
#